data_2d55ff9bde851806ce2a1ddb280476a6
#
_entry.id   2d55ff9bde851806ce2a1ddb280476a6
#
_cell.length_a   1.000
_cell.length_b   1.000
_cell.length_c   1.000
_cell.angle_alpha   90.00
_cell.angle_beta   90.00
_cell.angle_gamma   90.00
#
_symmetry.space_group_name_H-M   'P 1'
#
loop_
_entity.id
_entity.type
_entity.pdbx_description
1 polymer ?
#
loop_
_entity_poly.entity_id
_entity_poly.type
_entity_poly.pdbx_seq_one_letter_code
_entity_poly.pdbx_strand_id
1 'polypeptide(L)'
;MSQENNQDPEKKPDTITQEVKCSQVSARVTDKVSSGVFSSGALLLNGSNEFIIDFLQRMVQPQRVVSRVVMSPQSLGSFCKALEENLTMFQDKFGPPTPLPPPPPGATPMPIDELYSQLKITDEMLNGAYSNAVMISHSPSEFVFDFIATFYPKSVVSSRVFMSAQQVPPFLNTLKRGFQQFLEKIAQQP
;
A
#
# COMPACT_ATOMS: atom_id res chain seq x y z
N MET A 1 39.65 52.23 -29.97
CA MET A 1 39.50 50.77 -29.97
C MET A 1 38.91 50.41 -28.62
N SER A 2 37.59 50.37 -28.56
CA SER A 2 36.83 50.00 -27.35
C SER A 2 36.43 48.54 -27.49
N GLN A 3 36.88 47.69 -26.56
CA GLN A 3 36.45 46.32 -26.49
C GLN A 3 35.15 46.26 -25.72
N GLU A 4 34.07 45.94 -26.38
CA GLU A 4 32.80 45.55 -25.78
C GLU A 4 32.96 44.18 -25.14
N ASN A 5 32.84 44.16 -23.83
CA ASN A 5 32.81 42.96 -23.01
C ASN A 5 31.39 42.39 -23.05
N ASN A 6 31.14 41.43 -23.95
CA ASN A 6 29.89 40.75 -24.12
C ASN A 6 29.81 39.68 -23.01
N GLN A 7 29.28 40.01 -21.84
CA GLN A 7 28.92 39.04 -20.80
C GLN A 7 27.63 38.36 -21.23
N ASP A 8 27.75 37.13 -21.64
CA ASP A 8 26.64 36.19 -21.87
C ASP A 8 25.81 36.07 -20.55
N PRO A 9 24.48 36.25 -20.54
CA PRO A 9 23.72 36.10 -19.33
C PRO A 9 23.76 34.65 -18.85
N GLU A 10 24.32 34.42 -17.67
CA GLU A 10 24.30 33.13 -17.00
C GLU A 10 22.88 32.53 -17.03
N LYS A 11 22.72 31.47 -17.78
CA LYS A 11 21.46 30.69 -17.88
C LYS A 11 21.18 30.11 -16.49
N LYS A 12 20.22 30.69 -15.78
CA LYS A 12 19.75 30.13 -14.49
C LYS A 12 19.34 28.67 -14.71
N PRO A 13 19.74 27.74 -13.85
CA PRO A 13 19.36 26.36 -13.99
C PRO A 13 17.83 26.22 -13.94
N ASP A 14 17.26 25.51 -14.89
CA ASP A 14 15.81 25.27 -15.00
C ASP A 14 15.26 24.39 -13.86
N THR A 15 16.16 23.83 -13.03
CA THR A 15 15.81 22.94 -11.93
C THR A 15 16.35 23.46 -10.60
N ILE A 16 15.44 23.63 -9.63
CA ILE A 16 15.79 23.95 -8.25
C ILE A 16 15.75 22.65 -7.45
N THR A 17 16.89 22.32 -6.83
CA THR A 17 16.98 21.16 -5.93
C THR A 17 17.05 21.65 -4.49
N GLN A 18 16.11 21.16 -3.65
CA GLN A 18 16.06 21.47 -2.22
C GLN A 18 15.63 20.23 -1.45
N GLU A 19 16.34 19.91 -0.38
CA GLU A 19 15.91 18.88 0.57
C GLU A 19 14.73 19.39 1.38
N VAL A 20 13.63 18.61 1.42
CA VAL A 20 12.42 18.93 2.16
C VAL A 20 12.04 17.76 3.07
N LYS A 21 11.52 18.08 4.27
CA LYS A 21 11.03 17.09 5.24
C LYS A 21 9.52 17.23 5.39
N CYS A 22 8.81 16.11 5.25
CA CYS A 22 7.38 16.00 5.51
C CYS A 22 7.11 15.04 6.66
N SER A 23 6.06 15.31 7.44
CA SER A 23 5.64 14.46 8.56
C SER A 23 4.44 13.60 8.17
N GLN A 24 4.49 12.31 8.52
CA GLN A 24 3.38 11.36 8.35
C GLN A 24 2.25 11.65 9.36
N VAL A 25 2.60 12.08 10.57
CA VAL A 25 1.65 12.33 11.68
C VAL A 25 0.67 13.44 11.36
N SER A 26 1.03 14.37 10.48
CA SER A 26 0.18 15.49 10.05
C SER A 26 -0.45 15.26 8.67
N ALA A 27 -0.58 14.03 8.23
CA ALA A 27 -1.20 13.73 6.95
C ALA A 27 -2.65 14.19 6.90
N ARG A 28 -2.99 14.94 5.84
CA ARG A 28 -4.36 15.40 5.61
C ARG A 28 -5.24 14.24 5.15
N VAL A 29 -6.39 14.08 5.78
CA VAL A 29 -7.47 13.21 5.29
C VAL A 29 -8.42 14.06 4.45
N THR A 30 -8.60 13.70 3.18
CA THR A 30 -9.56 14.38 2.29
C THR A 30 -10.94 13.74 2.42
N ASP A 31 -12.00 14.48 2.05
CA ASP A 31 -13.37 13.96 2.10
C ASP A 31 -13.54 12.67 1.29
N LYS A 32 -12.83 12.56 0.15
CA LYS A 32 -12.85 11.37 -0.72
C LYS A 32 -12.43 10.09 -0.02
N VAL A 33 -11.49 10.15 0.95
CA VAL A 33 -10.94 8.97 1.64
C VAL A 33 -11.35 8.91 3.11
N SER A 34 -12.06 9.92 3.63
CA SER A 34 -12.40 10.04 5.05
C SER A 34 -13.26 8.87 5.56
N SER A 35 -14.22 8.41 4.75
CA SER A 35 -15.09 7.26 5.06
C SER A 35 -14.37 5.91 5.01
N GLY A 36 -13.26 5.83 4.27
CA GLY A 36 -12.55 4.59 4.02
C GLY A 36 -13.35 3.54 3.28
N VAL A 37 -12.77 2.37 3.08
CA VAL A 37 -13.42 1.20 2.47
C VAL A 37 -13.17 -0.04 3.32
N PHE A 38 -14.15 -0.94 3.39
CA PHE A 38 -13.99 -2.22 4.07
C PHE A 38 -13.48 -3.28 3.11
N SER A 39 -12.43 -3.98 3.51
CA SER A 39 -11.82 -5.09 2.77
C SER A 39 -12.05 -6.43 3.47
N SER A 40 -12.48 -7.42 2.71
CA SER A 40 -12.60 -8.81 3.14
C SER A 40 -11.45 -9.71 2.67
N GLY A 41 -10.39 -9.13 2.14
CA GLY A 41 -9.17 -9.81 1.70
C GLY A 41 -8.34 -8.95 0.77
N ALA A 42 -7.13 -9.38 0.44
CA ALA A 42 -6.24 -8.64 -0.43
C ALA A 42 -5.47 -9.57 -1.36
N LEU A 43 -5.05 -9.02 -2.51
CA LEU A 43 -4.10 -9.61 -3.43
C LEU A 43 -2.84 -8.77 -3.44
N LEU A 44 -1.68 -9.41 -3.58
CA LEU A 44 -0.41 -8.74 -3.75
C LEU A 44 0.13 -9.10 -5.14
N LEU A 45 0.37 -8.08 -5.96
CA LEU A 45 1.07 -8.20 -7.23
C LEU A 45 2.47 -7.63 -7.07
N ASN A 46 3.44 -8.29 -7.67
CA ASN A 46 4.83 -7.90 -7.65
C ASN A 46 5.24 -7.47 -9.07
N GLY A 47 5.41 -6.17 -9.29
CA GLY A 47 5.99 -5.59 -10.49
C GLY A 47 7.52 -5.64 -10.45
N SER A 48 8.16 -4.93 -11.40
CA SER A 48 9.64 -4.85 -11.46
C SER A 48 10.21 -3.95 -10.36
N ASN A 49 9.54 -2.85 -10.06
CA ASN A 49 10.01 -1.81 -9.13
C ASN A 49 8.95 -1.40 -8.11
N GLU A 50 7.78 -2.00 -8.15
CA GLU A 50 6.64 -1.66 -7.31
C GLU A 50 5.89 -2.91 -6.86
N PHE A 51 5.16 -2.76 -5.78
CA PHE A 51 4.12 -3.68 -5.34
C PHE A 51 2.75 -3.03 -5.47
N ILE A 52 1.78 -3.81 -5.91
CA ILE A 52 0.39 -3.40 -5.97
C ILE A 52 -0.40 -4.26 -4.99
N ILE A 53 -1.11 -3.62 -4.07
CA ILE A 53 -2.01 -4.28 -3.12
C ILE A 53 -3.44 -3.97 -3.55
N ASP A 54 -4.17 -4.97 -4.01
CA ASP A 54 -5.59 -4.87 -4.32
C ASP A 54 -6.42 -5.36 -3.14
N PHE A 55 -7.11 -4.44 -2.49
CA PHE A 55 -8.06 -4.75 -1.43
C PHE A 55 -9.41 -5.13 -2.02
N LEU A 56 -9.96 -6.25 -1.57
CA LEU A 56 -11.13 -6.88 -2.18
C LEU A 56 -12.36 -6.79 -1.29
N GLN A 57 -13.52 -6.62 -1.90
CA GLN A 57 -14.81 -6.87 -1.28
C GLN A 57 -15.45 -8.09 -1.96
N ARG A 58 -15.59 -9.19 -1.19
CA ARG A 58 -16.07 -10.48 -1.67
C ARG A 58 -17.49 -10.83 -1.21
N MET A 59 -18.09 -9.98 -0.36
CA MET A 59 -19.40 -10.24 0.24
C MET A 59 -20.56 -10.06 -0.73
N VAL A 60 -20.33 -9.39 -1.86
CA VAL A 60 -21.32 -9.14 -2.92
C VAL A 60 -20.79 -9.54 -4.27
N GLN A 61 -21.70 -9.93 -5.17
CA GLN A 61 -21.31 -10.26 -6.56
C GLN A 61 -21.67 -9.11 -7.50
N PRO A 62 -20.83 -8.80 -8.49
CA PRO A 62 -19.49 -9.33 -8.69
C PRO A 62 -18.53 -8.88 -7.58
N GLN A 63 -17.57 -9.74 -7.23
CA GLN A 63 -16.47 -9.35 -6.34
C GLN A 63 -15.75 -8.15 -6.96
N ARG A 64 -15.23 -7.25 -6.10
CA ARG A 64 -14.63 -6.00 -6.60
C ARG A 64 -13.35 -5.63 -5.87
N VAL A 65 -12.47 -4.93 -6.56
CA VAL A 65 -11.38 -4.17 -5.95
C VAL A 65 -11.97 -2.87 -5.40
N VAL A 66 -11.83 -2.65 -4.09
CA VAL A 66 -12.35 -1.45 -3.38
C VAL A 66 -11.26 -0.43 -3.08
N SER A 67 -10.01 -0.85 -3.12
CA SER A 67 -8.84 0.03 -3.08
C SER A 67 -7.67 -0.68 -3.73
N ARG A 68 -6.92 0.04 -4.53
CA ARG A 68 -5.61 -0.36 -5.08
C ARG A 68 -4.55 0.57 -4.55
N VAL A 69 -3.52 0.03 -3.91
CA VAL A 69 -2.40 0.79 -3.39
C VAL A 69 -1.12 0.36 -4.09
N VAL A 70 -0.35 1.34 -4.52
CA VAL A 70 0.96 1.13 -5.16
C VAL A 70 2.05 1.64 -4.25
N MET A 71 3.08 0.83 -3.99
CA MET A 71 4.20 1.23 -3.13
C MET A 71 5.52 0.62 -3.59
N SER A 72 6.62 1.29 -3.22
CA SER A 72 7.96 0.79 -3.47
C SER A 72 8.26 -0.45 -2.61
N PRO A 73 9.24 -1.29 -2.99
CA PRO A 73 9.70 -2.41 -2.17
C PRO A 73 10.13 -1.99 -0.77
N GLN A 74 10.83 -0.86 -0.64
CA GLN A 74 11.24 -0.31 0.65
C GLN A 74 10.03 0.04 1.53
N SER A 75 9.01 0.66 0.96
CA SER A 75 7.77 1.01 1.67
C SER A 75 7.00 -0.23 2.11
N LEU A 76 6.95 -1.27 1.25
CA LEU A 76 6.32 -2.55 1.61
C LEU A 76 7.07 -3.23 2.76
N GLY A 77 8.41 -3.27 2.74
CA GLY A 77 9.21 -3.83 3.82
C GLY A 77 8.95 -3.12 5.16
N SER A 78 8.88 -1.78 5.14
CA SER A 78 8.51 -0.98 6.32
C SER A 78 7.08 -1.25 6.79
N PHE A 79 6.15 -1.39 5.87
CA PHE A 79 4.76 -1.75 6.18
C PHE A 79 4.65 -3.13 6.81
N CYS A 80 5.32 -4.16 6.27
CA CYS A 80 5.35 -5.50 6.86
C CYS A 80 5.80 -5.47 8.31
N LYS A 81 6.89 -4.73 8.62
CA LYS A 81 7.43 -4.59 9.97
C LYS A 81 6.43 -3.89 10.90
N ALA A 82 5.89 -2.75 10.47
CA ALA A 82 4.91 -2.00 11.26
C ALA A 82 3.64 -2.81 11.53
N LEU A 83 3.17 -3.60 10.54
CA LEU A 83 1.99 -4.45 10.71
C LEU A 83 2.24 -5.61 11.69
N GLU A 84 3.43 -6.20 11.66
CA GLU A 84 3.83 -7.24 12.61
C GLU A 84 3.87 -6.70 14.05
N GLU A 85 4.48 -5.52 14.25
CA GLU A 85 4.52 -4.85 15.56
C GLU A 85 3.10 -4.52 16.05
N ASN A 86 2.22 -3.99 15.18
CA ASN A 86 0.83 -3.69 15.52
C ASN A 86 0.01 -4.94 15.82
N LEU A 87 0.25 -6.04 15.11
CA LEU A 87 -0.41 -7.33 15.39
C LEU A 87 0.02 -7.89 16.76
N THR A 88 1.29 -7.74 17.13
CA THR A 88 1.79 -8.09 18.46
C THR A 88 1.10 -7.25 19.55
N MET A 89 1.06 -5.93 19.39
CA MET A 89 0.35 -5.04 20.32
C MET A 89 -1.16 -5.38 20.44
N PHE A 90 -1.78 -5.76 19.32
CA PHE A 90 -3.17 -6.23 19.33
C PHE A 90 -3.32 -7.51 20.16
N GLN A 91 -2.43 -8.50 19.94
CA GLN A 91 -2.46 -9.79 20.65
C GLN A 91 -2.24 -9.62 22.14
N ASP A 92 -1.31 -8.76 22.55
CA ASP A 92 -1.03 -8.45 23.95
C ASP A 92 -2.24 -7.83 24.66
N LYS A 93 -3.03 -7.04 23.94
CA LYS A 93 -4.17 -6.32 24.52
C LYS A 93 -5.50 -7.07 24.44
N PHE A 94 -5.75 -7.80 23.36
CA PHE A 94 -7.05 -8.40 23.06
C PHE A 94 -7.00 -9.91 22.88
N GLY A 95 -5.82 -10.52 22.93
CA GLY A 95 -5.59 -11.92 22.59
C GLY A 95 -5.41 -12.14 21.07
N PRO A 96 -5.06 -13.36 20.65
CA PRO A 96 -4.87 -13.67 19.23
C PRO A 96 -6.19 -13.51 18.46
N PRO A 97 -6.15 -12.95 17.23
CA PRO A 97 -7.33 -12.90 16.37
C PRO A 97 -7.90 -14.29 16.12
N THR A 98 -9.22 -14.41 16.11
CA THR A 98 -9.90 -15.68 15.77
C THR A 98 -9.45 -16.13 14.38
N PRO A 99 -8.97 -17.39 14.20
CA PRO A 99 -8.56 -17.88 12.89
C PRO A 99 -9.71 -17.88 11.89
N LEU A 100 -9.39 -17.61 10.62
CA LEU A 100 -10.36 -17.81 9.54
C LEU A 100 -10.72 -19.29 9.40
N PRO A 101 -11.95 -19.61 8.97
CA PRO A 101 -12.31 -20.97 8.61
C PRO A 101 -11.34 -21.52 7.54
N PRO A 102 -10.95 -22.81 7.62
CA PRO A 102 -10.13 -23.41 6.59
C PRO A 102 -10.87 -23.39 5.24
N PRO A 103 -10.13 -23.32 4.11
CA PRO A 103 -10.74 -23.42 2.81
C PRO A 103 -11.48 -24.78 2.66
N PRO A 104 -12.53 -24.86 1.83
CA PRO A 104 -13.22 -26.11 1.56
C PRO A 104 -12.25 -27.20 1.09
N PRO A 105 -12.49 -28.48 1.46
CA PRO A 105 -11.67 -29.58 0.96
C PRO A 105 -11.63 -29.58 -0.58
N GLY A 106 -10.42 -29.71 -1.16
CA GLY A 106 -10.22 -29.72 -2.60
C GLY A 106 -10.19 -28.33 -3.26
N ALA A 107 -10.28 -27.25 -2.50
CA ALA A 107 -10.11 -25.90 -3.06
C ALA A 107 -8.66 -25.73 -3.58
N THR A 108 -8.52 -25.55 -4.89
CA THR A 108 -7.25 -25.20 -5.53
C THR A 108 -7.15 -23.68 -5.68
N PRO A 109 -5.98 -23.08 -5.50
CA PRO A 109 -5.78 -21.68 -5.80
C PRO A 109 -6.11 -21.39 -7.26
N MET A 110 -7.00 -20.41 -7.49
CA MET A 110 -7.33 -19.95 -8.84
C MET A 110 -6.13 -19.20 -9.43
N PRO A 111 -5.79 -19.42 -10.72
CA PRO A 111 -4.78 -18.61 -11.41
C PRO A 111 -5.12 -17.13 -11.34
N ILE A 112 -4.09 -16.28 -11.25
CA ILE A 112 -4.28 -14.84 -11.04
C ILE A 112 -5.10 -14.19 -12.17
N ASP A 113 -4.86 -14.57 -13.41
CA ASP A 113 -5.57 -14.03 -14.58
C ASP A 113 -7.05 -14.39 -14.55
N GLU A 114 -7.36 -15.63 -14.16
CA GLU A 114 -8.75 -16.09 -14.02
C GLU A 114 -9.45 -15.33 -12.88
N LEU A 115 -8.76 -15.14 -11.74
CA LEU A 115 -9.29 -14.37 -10.63
C LEU A 115 -9.60 -12.93 -11.05
N TYR A 116 -8.68 -12.26 -11.76
CA TYR A 116 -8.89 -10.89 -12.24
C TYR A 116 -9.99 -10.77 -13.27
N SER A 117 -10.24 -11.80 -14.10
CA SER A 117 -11.35 -11.80 -15.05
C SER A 117 -12.73 -11.78 -14.38
N GLN A 118 -12.81 -12.23 -13.12
CA GLN A 118 -14.03 -12.26 -12.32
C GLN A 118 -14.19 -11.04 -11.39
N LEU A 119 -13.13 -10.22 -11.24
CA LEU A 119 -13.15 -9.03 -10.39
C LEU A 119 -13.65 -7.81 -11.16
N LYS A 120 -14.53 -7.05 -10.54
CA LYS A 120 -14.88 -5.72 -11.04
C LYS A 120 -13.82 -4.71 -10.56
N ILE A 121 -13.14 -4.08 -11.52
CA ILE A 121 -12.22 -2.97 -11.29
C ILE A 121 -12.78 -1.77 -12.06
N THR A 122 -12.93 -0.63 -11.38
CA THR A 122 -13.35 0.61 -12.06
C THR A 122 -12.14 1.34 -12.63
N ASP A 123 -12.34 2.16 -13.65
CA ASP A 123 -11.26 2.95 -14.28
C ASP A 123 -10.51 3.81 -13.25
N GLU A 124 -11.21 4.33 -12.25
CA GLU A 124 -10.60 5.09 -11.15
C GLU A 124 -9.62 4.26 -10.31
N MET A 125 -9.84 2.94 -10.21
CA MET A 125 -8.97 2.04 -9.45
C MET A 125 -7.76 1.57 -10.26
N LEU A 126 -7.79 1.64 -11.59
CA LEU A 126 -6.70 1.13 -12.43
C LEU A 126 -5.37 1.82 -12.15
N ASN A 127 -5.38 3.14 -11.91
CA ASN A 127 -4.16 3.90 -11.60
C ASN A 127 -3.59 3.59 -10.21
N GLY A 128 -4.44 3.16 -9.28
CA GLY A 128 -4.07 2.96 -7.88
C GLY A 128 -3.75 4.25 -7.12
N ALA A 129 -3.64 4.14 -5.81
CA ALA A 129 -3.21 5.20 -4.92
C ALA A 129 -1.75 4.96 -4.51
N TYR A 130 -0.84 5.87 -4.84
CA TYR A 130 0.54 5.77 -4.39
C TYR A 130 0.65 5.96 -2.87
N SER A 131 1.51 5.17 -2.24
CA SER A 131 1.81 5.28 -0.81
C SER A 131 3.28 4.99 -0.54
N ASN A 132 3.91 5.82 0.30
CA ASN A 132 5.27 5.60 0.78
C ASN A 132 5.35 5.52 2.32
N ALA A 133 4.19 5.59 3.00
CA ALA A 133 4.06 5.40 4.43
C ALA A 133 2.68 4.84 4.77
N VAL A 134 2.58 4.12 5.89
CA VAL A 134 1.30 3.59 6.38
C VAL A 134 1.20 3.87 7.88
N MET A 135 0.06 4.41 8.28
CA MET A 135 -0.32 4.52 9.68
C MET A 135 -1.34 3.43 9.99
N ILE A 136 -1.11 2.69 11.08
CA ILE A 136 -1.94 1.56 11.48
C ILE A 136 -2.57 1.89 12.82
N SER A 137 -3.88 1.69 12.91
CA SER A 137 -4.61 1.69 14.17
C SER A 137 -5.54 0.48 14.23
N HIS A 138 -5.96 0.09 15.43
CA HIS A 138 -6.84 -1.07 15.60
C HIS A 138 -7.80 -0.90 16.77
N SER A 139 -8.98 -1.50 16.62
CA SER A 139 -9.97 -1.76 17.66
C SER A 139 -9.92 -3.26 18.03
N PRO A 140 -10.74 -3.75 18.97
CA PRO A 140 -10.82 -5.20 19.24
C PRO A 140 -11.23 -6.05 18.04
N SER A 141 -11.89 -5.49 17.04
CA SER A 141 -12.49 -6.21 15.91
C SER A 141 -11.86 -5.88 14.55
N GLU A 142 -11.31 -4.68 14.36
CA GLU A 142 -10.79 -4.21 13.07
C GLU A 142 -9.44 -3.53 13.18
N PHE A 143 -8.70 -3.60 12.07
CA PHE A 143 -7.55 -2.76 11.76
C PHE A 143 -7.93 -1.70 10.74
N VAL A 144 -7.32 -0.53 10.88
CA VAL A 144 -7.41 0.57 9.92
C VAL A 144 -6.02 0.85 9.38
N PHE A 145 -5.90 0.86 8.06
CA PHE A 145 -4.70 1.21 7.34
C PHE A 145 -4.90 2.54 6.64
N ASP A 146 -4.22 3.58 7.11
CA ASP A 146 -4.12 4.86 6.40
C ASP A 146 -2.85 4.84 5.56
N PHE A 147 -3.02 4.59 4.27
CA PHE A 147 -1.94 4.67 3.29
C PHE A 147 -1.67 6.14 2.97
N ILE A 148 -0.41 6.56 3.10
CA ILE A 148 -0.04 7.97 3.07
C ILE A 148 0.94 8.21 1.93
N ALA A 149 0.65 9.21 1.11
CA ALA A 149 1.61 9.81 0.19
C ALA A 149 2.28 10.99 0.90
N THR A 150 3.54 10.78 1.28
CA THR A 150 4.34 11.79 1.97
C THR A 150 5.14 12.59 0.93
N PHE A 151 4.56 13.71 0.47
CA PHE A 151 5.17 14.63 -0.48
C PHE A 151 5.12 16.06 0.06
N TYR A 152 6.12 16.87 -0.34
CA TYR A 152 6.06 18.30 -0.09
C TYR A 152 4.92 18.93 -0.92
N PRO A 153 4.17 19.93 -0.42
CA PRO A 153 4.30 20.56 0.90
C PRO A 153 3.54 19.86 2.03
N LYS A 154 2.71 18.86 1.78
CA LYS A 154 1.87 18.19 2.79
C LYS A 154 1.70 16.72 2.48
N SER A 155 1.79 15.90 3.52
CA SER A 155 1.39 14.49 3.46
C SER A 155 -0.13 14.38 3.37
N VAL A 156 -0.60 13.38 2.60
CA VAL A 156 -2.03 13.13 2.37
C VAL A 156 -2.31 11.64 2.53
N VAL A 157 -3.41 11.29 3.21
CA VAL A 157 -3.94 9.93 3.18
C VAL A 157 -4.49 9.68 1.79
N SER A 158 -3.86 8.80 1.04
CA SER A 158 -4.21 8.44 -0.34
C SER A 158 -5.28 7.35 -0.40
N SER A 159 -5.32 6.48 0.62
CA SER A 159 -6.36 5.46 0.80
C SER A 159 -6.51 5.11 2.27
N ARG A 160 -7.74 4.84 2.73
CA ARG A 160 -8.08 4.30 4.04
C ARG A 160 -8.82 2.98 3.89
N VAL A 161 -8.28 1.93 4.50
CA VAL A 161 -8.84 0.58 4.40
C VAL A 161 -9.10 0.03 5.79
N PHE A 162 -10.32 -0.48 6.01
CA PHE A 162 -10.71 -1.25 7.18
C PHE A 162 -10.61 -2.75 6.86
N MET A 163 -10.06 -3.52 7.78
CA MET A 163 -9.94 -4.98 7.65
C MET A 163 -10.24 -5.63 9.01
N SER A 164 -11.04 -6.70 9.03
CA SER A 164 -11.29 -7.43 10.27
C SER A 164 -9.99 -8.01 10.84
N ALA A 165 -9.86 -8.04 12.16
CA ALA A 165 -8.64 -8.51 12.85
C ALA A 165 -8.25 -9.93 12.42
N GLN A 166 -9.24 -10.83 12.19
CA GLN A 166 -8.98 -12.20 11.73
C GLN A 166 -8.37 -12.30 10.32
N GLN A 167 -8.50 -11.26 9.47
CA GLN A 167 -7.91 -11.20 8.14
C GLN A 167 -6.45 -10.73 8.17
N VAL A 168 -6.00 -10.08 9.24
CA VAL A 168 -4.68 -9.45 9.31
C VAL A 168 -3.54 -10.46 9.31
N PRO A 169 -3.55 -11.57 10.06
CA PRO A 169 -2.46 -12.55 10.02
C PRO A 169 -2.24 -13.15 8.63
N PRO A 170 -3.24 -13.66 7.89
CA PRO A 170 -3.03 -14.16 6.53
C PRO A 170 -2.62 -13.04 5.55
N PHE A 171 -3.09 -11.81 5.74
CA PHE A 171 -2.66 -10.66 4.95
C PHE A 171 -1.17 -10.38 5.16
N LEU A 172 -0.70 -10.26 6.42
CA LEU A 172 0.71 -10.08 6.74
C LEU A 172 1.59 -11.19 6.14
N ASN A 173 1.15 -12.45 6.24
CA ASN A 173 1.86 -13.59 5.65
C ASN A 173 1.98 -13.46 4.12
N THR A 174 0.94 -12.98 3.45
CA THR A 174 0.96 -12.73 2.00
C THR A 174 1.96 -11.64 1.64
N LEU A 175 1.97 -10.53 2.38
CA LEU A 175 2.92 -9.43 2.17
C LEU A 175 4.37 -9.90 2.38
N LYS A 176 4.65 -10.58 3.49
CA LYS A 176 5.99 -11.10 3.81
C LYS A 176 6.50 -12.06 2.75
N ARG A 177 5.66 -13.01 2.32
CA ARG A 177 6.01 -13.98 1.28
C ARG A 177 6.32 -13.29 -0.05
N GLY A 178 5.49 -12.34 -0.49
CA GLY A 178 5.73 -11.61 -1.72
C GLY A 178 6.99 -10.75 -1.66
N PHE A 179 7.24 -10.10 -0.52
CA PHE A 179 8.46 -9.33 -0.30
C PHE A 179 9.71 -10.21 -0.31
N GLN A 180 9.67 -11.38 0.33
CA GLN A 180 10.77 -12.34 0.33
C GLN A 180 11.09 -12.85 -1.09
N GLN A 181 10.07 -13.21 -1.87
CA GLN A 181 10.24 -13.63 -3.27
C GLN A 181 10.87 -12.52 -4.13
N PHE A 182 10.54 -11.27 -3.87
CA PHE A 182 11.16 -10.13 -4.54
C PHE A 182 12.66 -10.02 -4.20
N LEU A 183 13.03 -10.12 -2.92
CA LEU A 183 14.43 -10.08 -2.48
C LEU A 183 15.25 -11.23 -3.10
N GLU A 184 14.69 -12.43 -3.17
CA GLU A 184 15.33 -13.59 -3.79
C GLU A 184 15.59 -13.36 -5.30
N LYS A 185 14.64 -12.75 -6.01
CA LYS A 185 14.81 -12.41 -7.43
C LYS A 185 15.94 -11.39 -7.64
N ILE A 186 16.02 -10.35 -6.81
CA ILE A 186 17.10 -9.36 -6.90
C ILE A 186 18.45 -10.00 -6.61
N ALA A 187 18.55 -10.86 -5.60
CA ALA A 187 19.81 -11.53 -5.26
C ALA A 187 20.30 -12.52 -6.36
N GLN A 188 19.43 -12.93 -7.28
CA GLN A 188 19.75 -13.81 -8.39
C GLN A 188 20.06 -13.03 -9.70
N GLN A 189 19.88 -11.72 -9.71
CA GLN A 189 20.26 -10.89 -10.86
C GLN A 189 21.77 -10.62 -10.79
N PRO A 190 22.54 -10.90 -11.87
CA PRO A 190 23.99 -10.75 -11.93
C PRO A 190 24.44 -9.30 -11.86
#